data_f570ae6691d1acc4a9f2880a4c2a959f
#
_entry.id   f570ae6691d1acc4a9f2880a4c2a959f
#
_cell.length_a   1.000
_cell.length_b   1.000
_cell.length_c   1.000
_cell.angle_alpha   90.00
_cell.angle_beta   90.00
_cell.angle_gamma   90.00
#
_symmetry.space_group_name_H-M   'P 1'
#
loop_
_entity.id
_entity.type
_entity.pdbx_description
1 polymer ?
#
loop_
_entity_poly.entity_id
_entity_poly.type
_entity_poly.pdbx_seq_one_letter_code
_entity_poly.pdbx_strand_id
1 'polypeptide(L)'
;MRDNDPDELQRIYERRFGPTAAYRQRVWRVLTGEFFSRWISSESDVLDLGAGYGEFINHIRCRKRYALDLNPDSPKHLDPAIEFIQHDCSQPCPTKCRT
;
A
#
# COMPACT_ATOMS: atom_id res chain seq x y z
N MET A 1 -10.68 21.02 -10.08
CA MET A 1 -9.49 20.20 -9.79
C MET A 1 -9.78 18.74 -10.11
N ARG A 2 -8.80 18.07 -10.64
CA ARG A 2 -8.96 16.66 -10.98
C ARG A 2 -8.38 15.78 -9.90
N ASP A 3 -9.19 14.86 -9.39
CA ASP A 3 -8.79 14.01 -8.28
C ASP A 3 -7.71 13.00 -8.68
N ASN A 4 -7.56 12.72 -9.97
CA ASN A 4 -6.61 11.72 -10.47
C ASN A 4 -5.38 12.33 -11.15
N ASP A 5 -5.12 13.62 -10.93
CA ASP A 5 -3.90 14.26 -11.42
C ASP A 5 -2.70 13.73 -10.60
N PRO A 6 -1.72 13.07 -11.23
CA PRO A 6 -0.57 12.50 -10.50
C PRO A 6 0.21 13.52 -9.68
N ASP A 7 0.41 14.75 -10.19
CA ASP A 7 1.14 15.76 -9.45
C ASP A 7 0.36 16.23 -8.23
N GLU A 8 -0.95 16.34 -8.36
CA GLU A 8 -1.81 16.73 -7.24
C GLU A 8 -1.83 15.64 -6.17
N LEU A 9 -1.92 14.39 -6.57
CA LEU A 9 -1.87 13.27 -5.65
C LEU A 9 -0.54 13.22 -4.91
N GLN A 10 0.56 13.48 -5.61
CA GLN A 10 1.87 13.49 -4.99
C GLN A 10 1.96 14.56 -3.90
N ARG A 11 1.47 15.77 -4.18
CA ARG A 11 1.47 16.85 -3.19
C ARG A 11 0.62 16.51 -1.97
N ILE A 12 -0.55 15.89 -2.20
CA ILE A 12 -1.41 15.47 -1.11
C ILE A 12 -0.72 14.43 -0.23
N TYR A 13 -0.06 13.46 -0.83
CA TYR A 13 0.63 12.40 -0.10
C TYR A 13 1.80 12.96 0.70
N GLU A 14 2.60 13.84 0.11
CA GLU A 14 3.72 14.44 0.83
C GLU A 14 3.25 15.26 2.02
N ARG A 15 2.15 15.99 1.87
CA ARG A 15 1.60 16.80 2.94
C ARG A 15 1.07 15.94 4.09
N ARG A 16 0.45 14.82 3.75
CA ARG A 16 -0.17 13.94 4.75
C ARG A 16 0.84 13.05 5.47
N PHE A 17 1.80 12.52 4.74
CA PHE A 17 2.63 11.43 5.26
C PHE A 17 4.07 11.83 5.54
N GLY A 18 4.61 12.80 4.82
CA GLY A 18 6.01 13.17 4.94
C GLY A 18 6.47 13.53 6.34
N PRO A 19 5.82 14.52 7.00
CA PRO A 19 6.31 15.02 8.30
C PRO A 19 6.28 13.99 9.42
N THR A 20 5.41 12.99 9.33
CA THR A 20 5.24 11.99 10.39
C THR A 20 5.62 10.58 9.94
N ALA A 21 6.36 10.47 8.83
CA ALA A 21 6.62 9.17 8.21
C ALA A 21 7.31 8.20 9.16
N ALA A 22 8.33 8.64 9.88
CA ALA A 22 9.08 7.75 10.78
C ALA A 22 8.20 7.23 11.92
N TYR A 23 7.35 8.09 12.47
CA TYR A 23 6.43 7.69 13.52
C TYR A 23 5.40 6.68 13.01
N ARG A 24 4.84 6.95 11.83
CA ARG A 24 3.85 6.06 11.22
C ARG A 24 4.45 4.69 10.89
N GLN A 25 5.69 4.65 10.44
CA GLN A 25 6.38 3.39 10.18
C GLN A 25 6.50 2.55 11.45
N ARG A 26 6.83 3.18 12.57
CA ARG A 26 6.91 2.47 13.84
C ARG A 26 5.57 1.94 14.30
N VAL A 27 4.52 2.75 14.17
CA VAL A 27 3.17 2.34 14.53
C VAL A 27 2.72 1.14 13.69
N TRP A 28 2.92 1.21 12.38
CA TRP A 28 2.50 0.14 11.50
C TRP A 28 3.30 -1.15 11.72
N ARG A 29 4.56 -1.02 12.10
CA ARG A 29 5.37 -2.19 12.44
C ARG A 29 4.75 -2.95 13.62
N VAL A 30 4.30 -2.23 14.63
CA VAL A 30 3.66 -2.85 15.79
C VAL A 30 2.30 -3.42 15.40
N LEU A 31 1.48 -2.66 14.68
CA LEU A 31 0.15 -3.12 14.28
C LEU A 31 0.22 -4.39 13.43
N THR A 32 1.12 -4.45 12.47
CA THR A 32 1.22 -5.62 11.60
C THR A 32 1.80 -6.82 12.35
N GLY A 33 2.76 -6.60 13.25
CA GLY A 33 3.41 -7.68 13.96
C GLY A 33 2.57 -8.28 15.09
N GLU A 34 1.72 -7.48 15.74
CA GLU A 34 0.99 -7.94 16.92
C GLU A 34 -0.51 -7.99 16.74
N PHE A 35 -1.09 -7.11 15.93
CA PHE A 35 -2.54 -7.07 15.76
C PHE A 35 -2.99 -7.83 14.51
N PHE A 36 -2.55 -7.38 13.35
CA PHE A 36 -3.02 -7.98 12.10
C PHE A 36 -2.51 -9.40 11.90
N SER A 37 -1.39 -9.74 12.50
CA SER A 37 -0.85 -11.10 12.41
C SER A 37 -1.79 -12.17 13.00
N ARG A 38 -2.78 -11.75 13.79
CA ARG A 38 -3.79 -12.67 14.33
C ARG A 38 -4.71 -13.21 13.26
N TRP A 39 -4.88 -12.47 12.17
CA TRP A 39 -5.82 -12.85 11.10
C TRP A 39 -5.11 -13.15 9.78
N ILE A 40 -3.88 -12.69 9.61
CA ILE A 40 -3.11 -12.87 8.39
C ILE A 40 -1.93 -13.77 8.71
N SER A 41 -1.96 -14.98 8.15
CA SER A 41 -0.89 -15.94 8.39
C SER A 41 0.27 -15.72 7.42
N SER A 42 1.42 -16.35 7.71
CA SER A 42 2.57 -16.30 6.84
C SER A 42 2.34 -16.99 5.48
N GLU A 43 1.24 -17.73 5.35
CA GLU A 43 0.89 -18.42 4.11
C GLU A 43 -0.20 -17.71 3.31
N SER A 44 -0.70 -16.58 3.81
CA SER A 44 -1.74 -15.81 3.15
C SER A 44 -1.19 -14.98 1.99
N ASP A 45 -2.01 -14.75 0.99
CA ASP A 45 -1.76 -13.76 -0.06
C ASP A 45 -2.59 -12.54 0.28
N VAL A 46 -1.97 -11.35 0.26
CA VAL A 46 -2.60 -10.12 0.72
C VAL A 46 -2.56 -9.08 -0.38
N LEU A 47 -3.72 -8.46 -0.63
CA LEU A 47 -3.84 -7.33 -1.54
C LEU A 47 -4.25 -6.10 -0.74
N ASP A 48 -3.47 -5.04 -0.81
CA ASP A 48 -3.76 -3.77 -0.17
C ASP A 48 -4.33 -2.80 -1.20
N LEU A 49 -5.61 -2.49 -1.07
CA LEU A 49 -6.29 -1.54 -1.95
C LEU A 49 -6.07 -0.13 -1.43
N GLY A 50 -5.46 0.74 -2.26
CA GLY A 50 -5.11 2.08 -1.84
C GLY A 50 -3.89 2.07 -0.94
N ALA A 51 -2.83 1.38 -1.37
CA ALA A 51 -1.66 1.13 -0.53
C ALA A 51 -0.89 2.38 -0.13
N GLY A 52 -1.00 3.45 -0.92
CA GLY A 52 -0.26 4.68 -0.65
C GLY A 52 1.24 4.46 -0.62
N TYR A 53 1.89 4.82 0.47
CA TYR A 53 3.33 4.61 0.67
C TYR A 53 3.66 3.26 1.29
N GLY A 54 2.68 2.37 1.38
CA GLY A 54 2.93 0.99 1.77
C GLY A 54 3.09 0.75 3.25
N GLU A 55 2.53 1.60 4.09
CA GLU A 55 2.70 1.49 5.54
C GLU A 55 2.23 0.15 6.09
N PHE A 56 1.12 -0.36 5.59
CA PHE A 56 0.62 -1.67 5.98
C PHE A 56 1.35 -2.79 5.24
N ILE A 57 1.34 -2.73 3.90
CA ILE A 57 1.79 -3.86 3.09
C ILE A 57 3.29 -4.11 3.19
N ASN A 58 4.07 -3.08 3.48
CA ASN A 58 5.52 -3.24 3.69
C ASN A 58 5.85 -4.03 4.93
N HIS A 59 4.97 -4.03 5.93
CA HIS A 59 5.25 -4.61 7.24
C HIS A 59 4.55 -5.93 7.51
N ILE A 60 3.49 -6.25 6.77
CA ILE A 60 2.76 -7.48 7.03
C ILE A 60 3.55 -8.69 6.54
N ARG A 61 3.56 -9.76 7.32
CA ARG A 61 4.23 -11.01 6.95
C ARG A 61 3.22 -11.97 6.38
N CYS A 62 3.42 -12.33 5.12
CA CYS A 62 2.54 -13.25 4.42
C CYS A 62 3.30 -13.84 3.24
N ARG A 63 2.65 -14.76 2.54
CA ARG A 63 3.30 -15.47 1.44
C ARG A 63 3.55 -14.56 0.24
N LYS A 64 2.53 -13.83 -0.19
CA LYS A 64 2.62 -12.93 -1.32
C LYS A 64 1.90 -11.64 -1.02
N ARG A 65 2.49 -10.53 -1.46
CA ARG A 65 1.96 -9.20 -1.20
C ARG A 65 1.72 -8.47 -2.50
N TYR A 66 0.54 -7.89 -2.61
CA TYR A 66 0.13 -7.09 -3.77
C TYR A 66 -0.32 -5.73 -3.26
N ALA A 67 0.04 -4.68 -3.99
CA ALA A 67 -0.39 -3.32 -3.66
C ALA A 67 -1.03 -2.69 -4.87
N LEU A 68 -2.18 -2.06 -4.68
CA LEU A 68 -2.89 -1.38 -5.74
C LEU A 68 -3.13 0.06 -5.33
N ASP A 69 -2.72 1.00 -6.17
CA ASP A 69 -2.92 2.42 -5.91
C ASP A 69 -2.93 3.19 -7.22
N LEU A 70 -3.60 4.32 -7.22
CA LEU A 70 -3.63 5.19 -8.39
C LEU A 70 -2.34 5.99 -8.54
N ASN A 71 -1.66 6.29 -7.43
CA ASN A 71 -0.48 7.14 -7.44
C ASN A 71 0.72 6.41 -8.04
N PRO A 72 1.28 6.91 -9.17
CA PRO A 72 2.42 6.26 -9.83
C PRO A 72 3.71 6.32 -9.00
N ASP A 73 3.72 7.11 -7.94
CA ASP A 73 4.89 7.23 -7.07
C ASP A 73 4.93 6.19 -5.97
N SER A 74 3.82 5.47 -5.75
CA SER A 74 3.74 4.44 -4.71
C SER A 74 4.84 3.39 -4.80
N PRO A 75 5.22 2.88 -5.97
CA PRO A 75 6.26 1.83 -6.04
C PRO A 75 7.59 2.22 -5.42
N LYS A 76 7.91 3.52 -5.38
CA LYS A 76 9.16 3.99 -4.79
C LYS A 76 9.24 3.74 -3.30
N HIS A 77 8.11 3.54 -2.65
CA HIS A 77 8.01 3.35 -1.20
C HIS A 77 7.71 1.92 -0.82
N LEU A 78 7.57 1.03 -1.79
CA LEU A 78 7.19 -0.36 -1.54
C LEU A 78 8.42 -1.28 -1.57
N ASP A 79 8.39 -2.29 -0.71
CA ASP A 79 9.37 -3.36 -0.75
C ASP A 79 9.40 -3.97 -2.16
N PRO A 80 10.58 -4.22 -2.74
CA PRO A 80 10.68 -4.80 -4.09
C PRO A 80 9.95 -6.13 -4.28
N ALA A 81 9.70 -6.86 -3.20
CA ALA A 81 8.97 -8.13 -3.27
C ALA A 81 7.47 -7.96 -3.45
N ILE A 82 6.97 -6.73 -3.31
CA ILE A 82 5.54 -6.45 -3.47
C ILE A 82 5.23 -6.22 -4.95
N GLU A 83 4.21 -6.91 -5.46
CA GLU A 83 3.74 -6.68 -6.82
C GLU A 83 2.81 -5.46 -6.82
N PHE A 84 3.18 -4.42 -7.54
CA PHE A 84 2.40 -3.18 -7.60
C PHE A 84 1.54 -3.14 -8.85
N ILE A 85 0.28 -2.70 -8.67
CA ILE A 85 -0.66 -2.49 -9.75
C ILE A 85 -1.16 -1.05 -9.67
N GLN A 86 -0.87 -0.25 -10.69
CA GLN A 86 -1.40 1.12 -10.76
C GLN A 86 -2.79 1.09 -11.36
N HIS A 87 -3.80 1.31 -10.54
CA HIS A 87 -5.19 1.21 -10.96
C HIS A 87 -6.08 2.00 -10.02
N ASP A 88 -7.17 2.54 -10.57
CA ASP A 88 -8.20 3.20 -9.77
C ASP A 88 -9.11 2.14 -9.16
N CYS A 89 -9.13 2.06 -7.83
CA CYS A 89 -9.93 1.02 -7.16
C CYS A 89 -11.44 1.17 -7.35
N SER A 90 -11.91 2.32 -7.87
CA SER A 90 -13.32 2.50 -8.19
C SER A 90 -13.70 1.85 -9.52
N GLN A 91 -12.72 1.37 -10.28
CA GLN A 91 -12.92 0.71 -11.57
C GLN A 91 -12.84 -0.80 -11.43
N PRO A 92 -13.36 -1.57 -12.42
CA PRO A 92 -13.20 -3.02 -12.38
C PRO A 92 -11.74 -3.41 -12.32
N CYS A 93 -11.45 -4.44 -11.54
CA CYS A 93 -10.08 -4.89 -11.34
C CYS A 93 -9.48 -5.44 -12.64
N PRO A 94 -8.21 -5.12 -12.94
CA PRO A 94 -7.53 -5.73 -14.09
C PRO A 94 -7.47 -7.25 -13.97
N THR A 95 -7.31 -7.93 -15.09
CA THR A 95 -7.31 -9.39 -15.12
C THR A 95 -6.30 -9.99 -14.15
N LYS A 96 -5.13 -9.38 -14.04
CA LYS A 96 -4.08 -9.90 -13.15
C LYS A 96 -4.39 -9.74 -11.66
N CYS A 97 -5.42 -9.00 -11.31
CA CYS A 97 -5.90 -8.90 -9.93
C CYS A 97 -6.82 -10.04 -9.55
N ARG A 98 -7.22 -10.84 -10.52
CA ARG A 98 -8.10 -11.98 -10.28
C ARG A 98 -7.28 -13.17 -9.83
N THR A 99 -7.72 -13.77 -8.80
CA THR A 99 -7.09 -15.00 -8.32
C THR A 99 -7.93 -16.19 -8.66
#